data_a56e5369b484556fad955e4903410330
#
_entry.id   a56e5369b484556fad955e4903410330
#
_cell.length_a   1.000
_cell.length_b   1.000
_cell.length_c   1.000
_cell.angle_alpha   90.00
_cell.angle_beta   90.00
_cell.angle_gamma   90.00
#
_symmetry.space_group_name_H-M   'P 1'
#
loop_
_entity.id
_entity.type
_entity.pdbx_description
1 polymer ?
#
loop_
_entity_poly.entity_id
_entity_poly.type
_entity_poly.pdbx_seq_one_letter_code
_entity_poly.pdbx_strand_id
1 'polypeptide(L)'
;IINSPDIHAVSFTGSLPVGREVAKATAANLVKCQLEMGSKNALIVAADADLDVAVNAAFVGAYSGTGQKCTASSRLIVDASVHDEFVSKLIAKLESTTVGHALGEGVDIGPVASEVQLNENLEWIERGKSEGASLVFGGNRIDAPTDGYYMEPTLFINTTNEMSINREELFAPIACVIKADDYEDALSILNDTEFGLTAGIITQSLKTASDFKQRAVAGCVMVNLPTAGTDYHVPFGGRKNSSFGPREQGQYAREFYTTVKTSYVQA
;
A
#
# COMPACT_ATOMS: atom_id res chain seq x y z
N ILE A 1 -26.33 -5.08 11.54
CA ILE A 1 -26.05 -3.82 12.27
C ILE A 1 -26.31 -2.62 11.35
N ILE A 2 -25.74 -2.56 10.16
CA ILE A 2 -25.74 -1.39 9.26
C ILE A 2 -27.14 -0.89 8.85
N ASN A 3 -28.15 -1.77 8.90
CA ASN A 3 -29.55 -1.46 8.59
C ASN A 3 -30.39 -1.08 9.82
N SER A 4 -29.77 -0.97 11.01
CA SER A 4 -30.48 -0.53 12.20
C SER A 4 -30.83 0.95 12.12
N PRO A 5 -32.05 1.38 12.49
CA PRO A 5 -32.42 2.79 12.52
C PRO A 5 -31.69 3.60 13.61
N ASP A 6 -31.02 2.92 14.54
CA ASP A 6 -30.28 3.55 15.63
C ASP A 6 -28.83 3.92 15.25
N ILE A 7 -28.40 3.58 14.03
CA ILE A 7 -27.06 3.91 13.53
C ILE A 7 -27.05 5.29 12.87
N HIS A 8 -26.18 6.18 13.33
CA HIS A 8 -26.05 7.55 12.83
C HIS A 8 -24.83 7.74 11.90
N ALA A 9 -23.85 6.86 12.01
CA ALA A 9 -22.64 6.88 11.18
C ALA A 9 -22.01 5.48 11.13
N VAL A 10 -21.34 5.17 10.02
CA VAL A 10 -20.57 3.94 9.81
C VAL A 10 -19.17 4.30 9.36
N SER A 11 -18.17 3.93 10.18
CA SER A 11 -16.76 3.92 9.79
C SER A 11 -16.36 2.47 9.50
N PHE A 12 -15.79 2.22 8.35
CA PHE A 12 -15.41 0.89 7.88
C PHE A 12 -14.00 0.92 7.29
N THR A 13 -13.21 -0.09 7.66
CA THR A 13 -11.93 -0.39 7.03
C THR A 13 -11.95 -1.83 6.53
N GLY A 14 -11.60 -2.06 5.26
CA GLY A 14 -11.58 -3.39 4.66
C GLY A 14 -11.44 -3.38 3.16
N SER A 15 -11.86 -4.46 2.49
CA SER A 15 -11.74 -4.58 1.04
C SER A 15 -12.70 -3.68 0.27
N LEU A 16 -12.32 -3.29 -0.94
CA LEU A 16 -13.15 -2.47 -1.83
C LEU A 16 -14.55 -3.08 -2.12
N PRO A 17 -14.67 -4.40 -2.41
CA PRO A 17 -16.00 -4.99 -2.61
C PRO A 17 -16.93 -4.83 -1.41
N VAL A 18 -16.43 -5.08 -0.20
CA VAL A 18 -17.22 -4.92 1.03
C VAL A 18 -17.53 -3.46 1.30
N GLY A 19 -16.57 -2.55 1.10
CA GLY A 19 -16.79 -1.11 1.24
C GLY A 19 -17.90 -0.60 0.32
N ARG A 20 -17.98 -1.10 -0.91
CA ARG A 20 -19.08 -0.75 -1.84
C ARG A 20 -20.45 -1.20 -1.32
N GLU A 21 -20.56 -2.38 -0.69
CA GLU A 21 -21.81 -2.82 -0.07
C GLU A 21 -22.17 -1.96 1.16
N VAL A 22 -21.17 -1.60 1.96
CA VAL A 22 -21.37 -0.65 3.08
C VAL A 22 -21.88 0.71 2.57
N ALA A 23 -21.28 1.26 1.51
CA ALA A 23 -21.71 2.51 0.91
C ALA A 23 -23.17 2.47 0.43
N LYS A 24 -23.56 1.39 -0.26
CA LYS A 24 -24.95 1.19 -0.71
C LYS A 24 -25.94 1.17 0.47
N ALA A 25 -25.62 0.41 1.53
CA ALA A 25 -26.47 0.27 2.67
C ALA A 25 -26.61 1.59 3.46
N THR A 26 -25.51 2.33 3.65
CA THR A 26 -25.55 3.62 4.33
C THR A 26 -26.27 4.70 3.53
N ALA A 27 -26.09 4.73 2.21
CA ALA A 27 -26.80 5.64 1.34
C ALA A 27 -28.32 5.40 1.34
N ALA A 28 -28.79 4.14 1.38
CA ALA A 28 -30.20 3.80 1.46
C ALA A 28 -30.87 4.30 2.75
N ASN A 29 -30.10 4.40 3.84
CA ASN A 29 -30.58 4.84 5.16
C ASN A 29 -30.22 6.30 5.49
N LEU A 30 -29.59 7.04 4.56
CA LEU A 30 -29.08 8.41 4.74
C LEU A 30 -28.13 8.55 5.95
N VAL A 31 -27.33 7.53 6.21
CA VAL A 31 -26.38 7.47 7.31
C VAL A 31 -25.01 7.96 6.84
N LYS A 32 -24.30 8.74 7.67
CA LYS A 32 -22.92 9.15 7.39
C LYS A 32 -22.04 7.91 7.16
N CYS A 33 -21.17 7.99 6.15
CA CYS A 33 -20.27 6.90 5.81
C CYS A 33 -18.85 7.40 5.63
N GLN A 34 -17.90 6.67 6.21
CA GLN A 34 -16.46 6.83 6.02
C GLN A 34 -15.87 5.46 5.75
N LEU A 35 -15.22 5.31 4.60
CA LEU A 35 -14.65 4.04 4.15
C LEU A 35 -13.17 4.22 3.85
N GLU A 36 -12.36 3.36 4.45
CA GLU A 36 -10.96 3.19 4.10
C GLU A 36 -10.77 1.76 3.56
N MET A 37 -10.27 1.66 2.34
CA MET A 37 -10.24 0.41 1.61
C MET A 37 -8.83 0.12 1.08
N GLY A 38 -8.71 -0.92 0.27
CA GLY A 38 -7.45 -1.37 -0.27
C GLY A 38 -6.75 -0.38 -1.19
N SER A 39 -5.52 -0.71 -1.53
CA SER A 39 -4.72 0.09 -2.45
C SER A 39 -3.68 -0.75 -3.21
N LYS A 40 -3.13 -0.13 -4.27
CA LYS A 40 -1.99 -0.64 -5.03
C LYS A 40 -0.89 0.43 -5.04
N ASN A 41 -0.36 0.71 -3.86
CA ASN A 41 0.58 1.81 -3.65
C ASN A 41 1.89 1.60 -4.41
N ALA A 42 2.48 2.70 -4.84
CA ALA A 42 3.76 2.71 -5.54
C ALA A 42 4.81 3.57 -4.82
N LEU A 43 6.07 3.13 -4.93
CA LEU A 43 7.25 3.89 -4.57
C LEU A 43 8.08 4.13 -5.83
N ILE A 44 8.30 5.41 -6.19
CA ILE A 44 9.22 5.79 -7.27
C ILE A 44 10.63 5.87 -6.71
N VAL A 45 11.58 5.28 -7.42
CA VAL A 45 13.02 5.47 -7.21
C VAL A 45 13.55 6.28 -8.40
N ALA A 46 13.79 7.57 -8.17
CA ALA A 46 14.24 8.48 -9.22
C ALA A 46 15.73 8.28 -9.57
N ALA A 47 16.16 8.79 -10.72
CA ALA A 47 17.55 8.69 -11.18
C ALA A 47 18.58 9.27 -10.20
N ASP A 48 18.19 10.28 -9.41
CA ASP A 48 19.02 10.94 -8.40
C ASP A 48 18.82 10.38 -6.98
N ALA A 49 18.12 9.26 -6.83
CA ALA A 49 17.82 8.70 -5.52
C ALA A 49 19.08 8.25 -4.77
N ASP A 50 19.10 8.47 -3.46
CA ASP A 50 19.97 7.71 -2.57
C ASP A 50 19.45 6.26 -2.50
N LEU A 51 20.22 5.33 -3.07
CA LEU A 51 19.78 3.93 -3.20
C LEU A 51 19.70 3.20 -1.87
N ASP A 52 20.47 3.58 -0.86
CA ASP A 52 20.38 2.95 0.47
C ASP A 52 19.07 3.40 1.15
N VAL A 53 18.69 4.66 1.02
CA VAL A 53 17.38 5.17 1.45
C VAL A 53 16.25 4.48 0.66
N ALA A 54 16.41 4.33 -0.66
CA ALA A 54 15.41 3.71 -1.52
C ALA A 54 15.17 2.24 -1.17
N VAL A 55 16.23 1.46 -0.98
CA VAL A 55 16.16 0.05 -0.59
C VAL A 55 15.51 -0.11 0.79
N ASN A 56 15.88 0.72 1.77
CA ASN A 56 15.26 0.67 3.07
C ASN A 56 13.77 1.04 3.01
N ALA A 57 13.41 2.08 2.27
CA ALA A 57 12.02 2.49 2.10
C ALA A 57 11.18 1.43 1.37
N ALA A 58 11.74 0.79 0.34
CA ALA A 58 11.10 -0.31 -0.36
C ALA A 58 10.92 -1.54 0.55
N PHE A 59 11.96 -1.92 1.31
CA PHE A 59 11.89 -3.05 2.24
C PHE A 59 10.83 -2.82 3.33
N VAL A 60 10.89 -1.70 4.03
CA VAL A 60 9.92 -1.36 5.07
C VAL A 60 8.52 -1.22 4.48
N GLY A 61 8.41 -0.59 3.32
CA GLY A 61 7.12 -0.36 2.65
C GLY A 61 6.46 -1.63 2.16
N ALA A 62 7.20 -2.56 1.57
CA ALA A 62 6.65 -3.74 0.92
C ALA A 62 6.55 -4.97 1.83
N TYR A 63 7.48 -5.14 2.76
CA TYR A 63 7.63 -6.42 3.47
C TYR A 63 7.39 -6.34 4.98
N SER A 64 7.55 -5.16 5.62
CA SER A 64 7.26 -5.06 7.04
C SER A 64 5.77 -5.32 7.33
N GLY A 65 5.50 -6.08 8.41
CA GLY A 65 4.13 -6.53 8.68
C GLY A 65 3.59 -7.45 7.59
N THR A 66 4.48 -8.19 6.93
CA THR A 66 4.16 -9.20 5.91
C THR A 66 3.49 -8.59 4.66
N GLY A 67 3.74 -7.28 4.39
CA GLY A 67 3.05 -6.55 3.32
C GLY A 67 1.53 -6.40 3.52
N GLN A 68 1.00 -6.83 4.66
CA GLN A 68 -0.42 -6.82 4.98
C GLN A 68 -0.85 -5.50 5.61
N LYS A 69 -0.62 -4.41 4.89
CA LYS A 69 -1.03 -3.05 5.23
C LYS A 69 -1.66 -2.39 4.01
N CYS A 70 -2.75 -1.67 4.20
CA CYS A 70 -3.37 -0.88 3.13
C CYS A 70 -2.40 0.14 2.51
N THR A 71 -1.37 0.55 3.26
CA THR A 71 -0.33 1.50 2.83
C THR A 71 0.94 0.83 2.31
N ALA A 72 1.01 -0.52 2.21
CA ALA A 72 2.20 -1.22 1.73
C ALA A 72 2.53 -0.89 0.27
N SER A 73 3.82 -0.72 -0.05
CA SER A 73 4.29 -0.51 -1.42
C SER A 73 4.40 -1.84 -2.15
N SER A 74 3.54 -2.12 -3.10
CA SER A 74 3.61 -3.35 -3.90
C SER A 74 4.17 -3.11 -5.31
N ARG A 75 4.18 -1.86 -5.80
CA ARG A 75 4.79 -1.45 -7.06
C ARG A 75 6.03 -0.59 -6.77
N LEU A 76 7.20 -1.04 -7.18
CA LEU A 76 8.47 -0.31 -7.09
C LEU A 76 8.80 0.18 -8.51
N ILE A 77 8.55 1.47 -8.78
CA ILE A 77 8.74 2.07 -10.10
C ILE A 77 10.13 2.71 -10.11
N VAL A 78 11.05 2.14 -10.88
CA VAL A 78 12.47 2.47 -10.79
C VAL A 78 12.97 3.04 -12.10
N ASP A 79 13.61 4.23 -12.03
CA ASP A 79 14.27 4.85 -13.19
C ASP A 79 15.28 3.89 -13.82
N ALA A 80 15.29 3.84 -15.15
CA ALA A 80 16.11 2.91 -15.91
C ALA A 80 17.60 2.99 -15.59
N SER A 81 18.10 4.18 -15.24
CA SER A 81 19.53 4.43 -14.98
C SER A 81 20.02 3.82 -13.66
N VAL A 82 19.14 3.57 -12.70
CA VAL A 82 19.46 3.04 -11.36
C VAL A 82 18.83 1.68 -11.10
N HIS A 83 18.06 1.15 -12.05
CA HIS A 83 17.27 -0.07 -11.90
C HIS A 83 18.08 -1.27 -11.43
N ASP A 84 19.15 -1.62 -12.14
CA ASP A 84 19.88 -2.87 -11.88
C ASP A 84 20.63 -2.82 -10.54
N GLU A 85 21.18 -1.64 -10.19
CA GLU A 85 21.82 -1.44 -8.88
C GLU A 85 20.80 -1.49 -7.74
N PHE A 86 19.64 -0.84 -7.89
CA PHE A 86 18.56 -0.91 -6.91
C PHE A 86 18.08 -2.35 -6.68
N VAL A 87 17.81 -3.10 -7.75
CA VAL A 87 17.38 -4.51 -7.67
C VAL A 87 18.42 -5.36 -6.95
N SER A 88 19.70 -5.22 -7.30
CA SER A 88 20.79 -5.97 -6.66
C SER A 88 20.88 -5.67 -5.15
N LYS A 89 20.79 -4.40 -4.75
CA LYS A 89 20.80 -4.00 -3.34
C LYS A 89 19.56 -4.49 -2.58
N LEU A 90 18.40 -4.47 -3.21
CA LEU A 90 17.16 -4.95 -2.59
C LEU A 90 17.20 -6.47 -2.38
N ILE A 91 17.71 -7.24 -3.36
CA ILE A 91 17.92 -8.69 -3.20
C ILE A 91 18.86 -8.97 -2.04
N ALA A 92 20.01 -8.29 -1.96
CA ALA A 92 20.96 -8.47 -0.85
C ALA A 92 20.31 -8.15 0.52
N LYS A 93 19.43 -7.15 0.58
CA LYS A 93 18.64 -6.85 1.79
C LYS A 93 17.66 -7.98 2.13
N LEU A 94 16.98 -8.55 1.14
CA LEU A 94 16.05 -9.66 1.33
C LEU A 94 16.76 -10.95 1.77
N GLU A 95 17.95 -11.24 1.22
CA GLU A 95 18.80 -12.38 1.63
C GLU A 95 19.20 -12.32 3.11
N SER A 96 19.37 -11.10 3.64
CA SER A 96 19.71 -10.90 5.05
C SER A 96 18.49 -10.90 6.00
N THR A 97 17.28 -11.12 5.47
CA THR A 97 16.03 -11.00 6.22
C THR A 97 15.64 -12.33 6.86
N THR A 98 15.27 -12.28 8.12
CA THR A 98 14.79 -13.44 8.88
C THR A 98 13.26 -13.45 8.93
N VAL A 99 12.66 -14.54 8.44
CA VAL A 99 11.22 -14.81 8.57
C VAL A 99 10.99 -15.79 9.71
N GLY A 100 10.08 -15.50 10.62
CA GLY A 100 9.83 -16.36 11.77
C GLY A 100 8.70 -15.86 12.67
N HIS A 101 8.63 -16.41 13.88
CA HIS A 101 7.64 -16.01 14.87
C HIS A 101 7.79 -14.53 15.23
N ALA A 102 6.70 -13.77 15.18
CA ALA A 102 6.73 -12.31 15.33
C ALA A 102 7.32 -11.77 16.64
N LEU A 103 7.38 -12.57 17.68
CA LEU A 103 8.03 -12.24 18.97
C LEU A 103 9.44 -12.86 19.09
N GLY A 104 9.96 -13.48 18.03
CA GLY A 104 11.32 -14.02 18.00
C GLY A 104 12.36 -12.91 17.95
N GLU A 105 13.46 -13.10 18.65
CA GLU A 105 14.60 -12.16 18.59
C GLU A 105 15.24 -12.20 17.20
N GLY A 106 15.48 -11.04 16.58
CA GLY A 106 16.09 -10.92 15.27
C GLY A 106 15.18 -11.32 14.09
N VAL A 107 13.88 -11.46 14.32
CA VAL A 107 12.89 -11.72 13.26
C VAL A 107 12.43 -10.38 12.66
N ASP A 108 12.53 -10.28 11.34
CA ASP A 108 12.13 -9.09 10.55
C ASP A 108 10.70 -9.19 10.04
N ILE A 109 10.27 -10.39 9.64
CA ILE A 109 8.96 -10.64 9.00
C ILE A 109 8.26 -11.81 9.71
N GLY A 110 7.02 -11.57 10.15
CA GLY A 110 6.15 -12.56 10.76
C GLY A 110 5.38 -13.41 9.74
N PRO A 111 4.45 -14.27 10.23
CA PRO A 111 3.59 -15.07 9.37
C PRO A 111 2.52 -14.23 8.67
N VAL A 112 1.98 -14.74 7.59
CA VAL A 112 0.75 -14.27 6.96
C VAL A 112 -0.44 -14.56 7.89
N ALA A 113 -1.49 -13.75 7.82
CA ALA A 113 -2.59 -13.77 8.79
C ALA A 113 -3.41 -15.07 8.80
N SER A 114 -3.48 -15.81 7.68
CA SER A 114 -4.26 -17.03 7.59
C SER A 114 -3.74 -17.97 6.50
N GLU A 115 -4.16 -19.24 6.56
CA GLU A 115 -3.86 -20.24 5.53
C GLU A 115 -4.47 -19.85 4.16
N VAL A 116 -5.69 -19.31 4.18
CA VAL A 116 -6.35 -18.83 2.96
C VAL A 116 -5.49 -17.77 2.28
N GLN A 117 -5.06 -16.77 3.03
CA GLN A 117 -4.21 -15.70 2.49
C GLN A 117 -2.85 -16.25 1.99
N LEU A 118 -2.24 -17.21 2.70
CA LEU A 118 -1.00 -17.83 2.23
C LEU A 118 -1.20 -18.53 0.89
N ASN A 119 -2.27 -19.33 0.74
CA ASN A 119 -2.56 -20.04 -0.50
C ASN A 119 -2.85 -19.07 -1.64
N GLU A 120 -3.64 -18.02 -1.41
CA GLU A 120 -3.89 -16.95 -2.39
C GLU A 120 -2.58 -16.26 -2.81
N ASN A 121 -1.68 -15.99 -1.87
CA ASN A 121 -0.38 -15.39 -2.18
C ASN A 121 0.46 -16.29 -3.10
N LEU A 122 0.48 -17.61 -2.86
CA LEU A 122 1.19 -18.56 -3.71
C LEU A 122 0.55 -18.65 -5.12
N GLU A 123 -0.76 -18.59 -5.21
CA GLU A 123 -1.46 -18.52 -6.50
C GLU A 123 -1.10 -17.23 -7.26
N TRP A 124 -1.01 -16.08 -6.58
CA TRP A 124 -0.57 -14.84 -7.19
C TRP A 124 0.87 -14.90 -7.71
N ILE A 125 1.76 -15.63 -7.03
CA ILE A 125 3.13 -15.84 -7.49
C ILE A 125 3.14 -16.63 -8.80
N GLU A 126 2.38 -17.72 -8.89
CA GLU A 126 2.27 -18.51 -10.13
C GLU A 126 1.63 -17.69 -11.26
N ARG A 127 0.63 -16.88 -10.93
CA ARG A 127 0.01 -15.99 -11.91
C ARG A 127 1.00 -14.95 -12.44
N GLY A 128 1.79 -14.31 -11.59
CA GLY A 128 2.83 -13.38 -12.03
C GLY A 128 3.83 -14.01 -12.99
N LYS A 129 4.30 -15.24 -12.68
CA LYS A 129 5.16 -16.01 -13.59
C LYS A 129 4.48 -16.27 -14.93
N SER A 130 3.19 -16.65 -14.91
CA SER A 130 2.44 -16.95 -16.14
C SER A 130 2.20 -15.72 -17.01
N GLU A 131 2.16 -14.52 -16.41
CA GLU A 131 2.06 -13.24 -17.12
C GLU A 131 3.41 -12.76 -17.68
N GLY A 132 4.51 -13.48 -17.41
CA GLY A 132 5.85 -13.18 -17.91
C GLY A 132 6.74 -12.38 -16.95
N ALA A 133 6.30 -12.13 -15.73
CA ALA A 133 7.15 -11.55 -14.70
C ALA A 133 8.29 -12.50 -14.30
N SER A 134 9.47 -11.96 -14.04
CA SER A 134 10.64 -12.73 -13.62
C SER A 134 10.73 -12.75 -12.09
N LEU A 135 10.49 -13.91 -11.47
CA LEU A 135 10.72 -14.09 -10.04
C LEU A 135 12.24 -14.15 -9.80
N VAL A 136 12.77 -13.21 -9.01
CA VAL A 136 14.21 -13.11 -8.70
C VAL A 136 14.55 -13.38 -7.25
N PHE A 137 13.56 -13.39 -6.35
CA PHE A 137 13.75 -13.73 -4.94
C PHE A 137 12.46 -14.30 -4.34
N GLY A 138 12.61 -15.32 -3.48
CA GLY A 138 11.53 -15.88 -2.68
C GLY A 138 10.51 -16.68 -3.49
N GLY A 139 9.27 -16.60 -3.06
CA GLY A 139 8.13 -17.24 -3.75
C GLY A 139 7.70 -18.57 -3.15
N ASN A 140 8.30 -19.02 -2.07
CA ASN A 140 8.01 -20.31 -1.48
C ASN A 140 7.35 -20.18 -0.09
N ARG A 141 6.61 -21.20 0.29
CA ARG A 141 6.24 -21.44 1.68
C ARG A 141 7.47 -21.79 2.49
N ILE A 142 7.54 -21.37 3.74
CA ILE A 142 8.61 -21.71 4.69
C ILE A 142 8.04 -22.64 5.75
N ASP A 143 8.73 -23.74 6.00
CA ASP A 143 8.50 -24.60 7.16
C ASP A 143 9.28 -24.02 8.35
N ALA A 144 8.56 -23.32 9.23
CA ALA A 144 9.14 -22.70 10.43
C ALA A 144 8.99 -23.63 11.65
N PRO A 145 9.81 -23.47 12.69
CA PRO A 145 9.75 -24.28 13.89
C PRO A 145 8.51 -24.04 14.78
N THR A 146 7.74 -23.02 14.46
CA THR A 146 6.47 -22.68 15.14
C THR A 146 5.31 -22.79 14.18
N ASP A 147 4.12 -23.13 14.69
CA ASP A 147 2.90 -23.14 13.90
C ASP A 147 2.63 -21.74 13.35
N GLY A 148 2.35 -21.66 12.05
CA GLY A 148 2.08 -20.39 11.36
C GLY A 148 2.13 -20.53 9.83
N TYR A 149 1.70 -19.45 9.17
CA TYR A 149 1.57 -19.42 7.71
C TYR A 149 2.72 -18.61 7.12
N TYR A 150 3.91 -19.19 7.12
CA TYR A 150 5.14 -18.50 6.71
C TYR A 150 5.41 -18.63 5.23
N MET A 151 5.85 -17.53 4.62
CA MET A 151 6.33 -17.49 3.24
C MET A 151 7.53 -16.55 3.09
N GLU A 152 8.34 -16.79 2.09
CA GLU A 152 9.45 -15.91 1.75
C GLU A 152 8.94 -14.54 1.25
N PRO A 153 9.60 -13.44 1.61
CA PRO A 153 9.39 -12.18 0.90
C PRO A 153 9.70 -12.38 -0.57
N THR A 154 8.86 -11.86 -1.44
CA THR A 154 8.89 -12.20 -2.87
C THR A 154 9.14 -10.97 -3.72
N LEU A 155 10.09 -11.05 -4.66
CA LEU A 155 10.42 -9.96 -5.57
C LEU A 155 10.31 -10.41 -7.03
N PHE A 156 9.51 -9.68 -7.79
CA PHE A 156 9.43 -9.78 -9.24
C PHE A 156 10.11 -8.61 -9.93
N ILE A 157 10.77 -8.86 -11.05
CA ILE A 157 11.27 -7.86 -12.00
C ILE A 157 10.69 -8.11 -13.40
N ASN A 158 11.01 -7.25 -14.36
CA ASN A 158 10.48 -7.31 -15.72
C ASN A 158 8.95 -7.32 -15.73
N THR A 159 8.34 -6.54 -14.85
CA THR A 159 6.90 -6.39 -14.76
C THR A 159 6.43 -5.14 -15.46
N THR A 160 5.20 -5.16 -15.98
CA THR A 160 4.53 -3.98 -16.54
C THR A 160 3.33 -3.60 -15.69
N ASN A 161 2.87 -2.37 -15.83
CA ASN A 161 1.72 -1.89 -15.05
C ASN A 161 0.41 -2.60 -15.39
N GLU A 162 0.31 -3.23 -16.58
CA GLU A 162 -0.87 -3.96 -17.07
C GLU A 162 -1.00 -5.37 -16.46
N MET A 163 0.09 -5.94 -15.96
CA MET A 163 0.06 -7.26 -15.32
C MET A 163 -0.87 -7.25 -14.11
N SER A 164 -1.65 -8.30 -13.93
CA SER A 164 -2.64 -8.37 -12.85
C SER A 164 -2.02 -8.24 -11.47
N ILE A 165 -0.79 -8.76 -11.28
CA ILE A 165 -0.02 -8.61 -10.04
C ILE A 165 0.31 -7.14 -9.71
N ASN A 166 0.22 -6.21 -10.69
CA ASN A 166 0.41 -4.77 -10.52
C ASN A 166 -0.90 -3.97 -10.52
N ARG A 167 -2.04 -4.62 -10.82
CA ARG A 167 -3.37 -3.99 -10.79
C ARG A 167 -4.14 -4.32 -9.53
N GLU A 168 -4.07 -5.57 -9.07
CA GLU A 168 -4.85 -6.06 -7.93
C GLU A 168 -4.11 -5.87 -6.60
N GLU A 169 -4.86 -5.62 -5.53
CA GLU A 169 -4.31 -5.62 -4.18
C GLU A 169 -4.09 -7.05 -3.71
N LEU A 170 -2.83 -7.45 -3.50
CA LEU A 170 -2.47 -8.81 -3.07
C LEU A 170 -2.49 -8.97 -1.55
N PHE A 171 -2.23 -7.90 -0.81
CA PHE A 171 -2.12 -7.87 0.64
C PHE A 171 -1.10 -8.90 1.19
N ALA A 172 0.09 -8.90 0.58
CA ALA A 172 1.10 -9.94 0.69
C ALA A 172 2.52 -9.35 0.71
N PRO A 173 3.53 -10.10 1.18
CA PRO A 173 4.93 -9.68 1.10
C PRO A 173 5.48 -9.90 -0.32
N ILE A 174 4.80 -9.36 -1.32
CA ILE A 174 5.11 -9.47 -2.74
C ILE A 174 5.26 -8.08 -3.33
N ALA A 175 6.44 -7.78 -3.87
CA ALA A 175 6.70 -6.54 -4.58
C ALA A 175 7.11 -6.82 -6.03
N CYS A 176 6.73 -5.87 -6.91
CA CYS A 176 7.03 -5.93 -8.32
C CYS A 176 7.81 -4.68 -8.74
N VAL A 177 8.93 -4.87 -9.43
CA VAL A 177 9.71 -3.77 -9.99
C VAL A 177 9.23 -3.50 -11.41
N ILE A 178 8.82 -2.26 -11.66
CA ILE A 178 8.48 -1.72 -12.97
C ILE A 178 9.58 -0.74 -13.36
N LYS A 179 10.18 -0.94 -14.51
CA LYS A 179 11.21 -0.04 -15.05
C LYS A 179 10.52 1.15 -15.71
N ALA A 180 10.95 2.37 -15.38
CA ALA A 180 10.48 3.59 -16.00
C ALA A 180 11.61 4.29 -16.76
N ASP A 181 11.29 4.92 -17.88
CA ASP A 181 12.28 5.61 -18.73
C ASP A 181 12.79 6.89 -18.10
N ASP A 182 11.91 7.61 -17.42
CA ASP A 182 12.21 8.85 -16.70
C ASP A 182 11.17 9.15 -15.59
N TYR A 183 11.28 10.32 -14.96
CA TYR A 183 10.35 10.75 -13.91
C TYR A 183 8.91 10.92 -14.41
N GLU A 184 8.69 11.43 -15.62
CA GLU A 184 7.36 11.65 -16.19
C GLU A 184 6.67 10.29 -16.45
N ASP A 185 7.40 9.34 -17.00
CA ASP A 185 6.92 7.97 -17.18
C ASP A 185 6.63 7.30 -15.82
N ALA A 186 7.54 7.40 -14.87
CA ALA A 186 7.34 6.86 -13.53
C ALA A 186 6.08 7.43 -12.83
N LEU A 187 5.84 8.74 -12.95
CA LEU A 187 4.67 9.40 -12.41
C LEU A 187 3.37 8.98 -13.14
N SER A 188 3.44 8.78 -14.45
CA SER A 188 2.33 8.26 -15.24
C SER A 188 1.94 6.86 -14.79
N ILE A 189 2.90 5.95 -14.68
CA ILE A 189 2.72 4.57 -14.17
C ILE A 189 2.16 4.58 -12.74
N LEU A 190 2.70 5.42 -11.85
CA LEU A 190 2.21 5.55 -10.47
C LEU A 190 0.74 5.89 -10.43
N ASN A 191 0.31 6.87 -11.23
CA ASN A 191 -1.04 7.39 -11.25
C ASN A 191 -2.04 6.47 -11.98
N ASP A 192 -1.56 5.57 -12.86
CA ASP A 192 -2.40 4.63 -13.60
C ASP A 192 -2.76 3.41 -12.75
N THR A 193 -3.68 3.61 -11.85
CA THR A 193 -4.32 2.60 -10.99
C THR A 193 -5.70 3.07 -10.59
N GLU A 194 -6.59 2.14 -10.26
CA GLU A 194 -7.92 2.46 -9.68
C GLU A 194 -7.85 2.96 -8.25
N PHE A 195 -6.72 2.80 -7.59
CA PHE A 195 -6.49 3.13 -6.20
C PHE A 195 -5.71 4.44 -6.02
N GLY A 196 -5.62 4.92 -4.80
CA GLY A 196 -4.88 6.14 -4.48
C GLY A 196 -4.78 6.42 -2.99
N LEU A 197 -4.38 5.42 -2.17
CA LEU A 197 -4.22 5.63 -0.73
C LEU A 197 -2.91 6.34 -0.43
N THR A 198 -1.79 5.70 -0.74
CA THR A 198 -0.46 6.27 -0.55
C THR A 198 0.39 6.23 -1.80
N ALA A 199 1.37 7.11 -1.90
CA ALA A 199 2.39 7.13 -2.94
C ALA A 199 3.70 7.67 -2.37
N GLY A 200 4.83 7.14 -2.82
CA GLY A 200 6.15 7.59 -2.37
C GLY A 200 7.11 7.88 -3.52
N ILE A 201 8.09 8.72 -3.24
CA ILE A 201 9.24 8.96 -4.12
C ILE A 201 10.52 9.08 -3.30
N ILE A 202 11.60 8.52 -3.83
CA ILE A 202 12.95 8.75 -3.34
C ILE A 202 13.69 9.60 -4.36
N THR A 203 14.12 10.79 -3.96
CA THR A 203 14.84 11.76 -4.81
C THR A 203 15.64 12.75 -3.95
N GLN A 204 16.74 13.24 -4.45
CA GLN A 204 17.52 14.32 -3.84
C GLN A 204 17.11 15.71 -4.38
N SER A 205 16.26 15.77 -5.41
CA SER A 205 15.79 17.00 -6.02
C SER A 205 14.58 17.58 -5.31
N LEU A 206 14.72 18.75 -4.69
CA LEU A 206 13.57 19.50 -4.14
C LEU A 206 12.54 19.89 -5.21
N LYS A 207 12.97 20.10 -6.44
CA LYS A 207 12.06 20.38 -7.57
C LYS A 207 11.18 19.17 -7.85
N THR A 208 11.78 17.99 -8.02
CA THR A 208 11.06 16.73 -8.26
C THR A 208 10.14 16.38 -7.08
N ALA A 209 10.64 16.53 -5.85
CA ALA A 209 9.84 16.30 -4.65
C ALA A 209 8.62 17.24 -4.56
N SER A 210 8.77 18.52 -4.94
CA SER A 210 7.66 19.48 -4.93
C SER A 210 6.64 19.19 -6.03
N ASP A 211 7.09 18.85 -7.22
CA ASP A 211 6.24 18.45 -8.35
C ASP A 211 5.47 17.17 -8.03
N PHE A 212 6.15 16.16 -7.48
CA PHE A 212 5.54 14.90 -7.06
C PHE A 212 4.39 15.10 -6.06
N LYS A 213 4.59 15.93 -5.04
CA LYS A 213 3.56 16.22 -4.04
C LYS A 213 2.30 16.83 -4.64
N GLN A 214 2.41 17.54 -5.75
CA GLN A 214 1.27 18.16 -6.44
C GLN A 214 0.59 17.20 -7.41
N ARG A 215 1.36 16.36 -8.11
CA ARG A 215 0.90 15.57 -9.24
C ARG A 215 0.57 14.12 -8.92
N ALA A 216 1.10 13.58 -7.80
CA ALA A 216 0.73 12.24 -7.36
C ALA A 216 -0.74 12.18 -6.95
N VAL A 217 -1.50 11.26 -7.56
CA VAL A 217 -2.95 11.11 -7.31
C VAL A 217 -3.17 10.10 -6.18
N ALA A 218 -2.69 10.48 -5.00
CA ALA A 218 -2.87 9.72 -3.76
C ALA A 218 -3.31 10.65 -2.62
N GLY A 219 -3.87 10.06 -1.56
CA GLY A 219 -4.30 10.83 -0.39
C GLY A 219 -3.16 11.18 0.55
N CYS A 220 -2.19 10.28 0.70
CA CYS A 220 -0.98 10.48 1.48
C CYS A 220 0.24 10.35 0.57
N VAL A 221 1.16 11.31 0.63
CA VAL A 221 2.34 11.36 -0.25
C VAL A 221 3.59 11.45 0.60
N MET A 222 4.56 10.58 0.34
CA MET A 222 5.82 10.47 1.07
C MET A 222 7.00 10.84 0.16
N VAL A 223 7.94 11.59 0.70
CA VAL A 223 9.22 11.89 0.03
C VAL A 223 10.34 11.39 0.93
N ASN A 224 11.20 10.52 0.40
CA ASN A 224 12.32 9.90 1.10
C ASN A 224 11.91 9.11 2.37
N LEU A 225 10.69 8.58 2.36
CA LEU A 225 10.10 7.77 3.42
C LEU A 225 9.37 6.56 2.81
N PRO A 226 9.21 5.45 3.55
CA PRO A 226 8.36 4.35 3.14
C PRO A 226 6.90 4.81 3.07
N THR A 227 6.09 4.20 2.19
CA THR A 227 4.65 4.48 2.11
C THR A 227 3.86 3.89 3.28
N ALA A 228 4.40 2.87 3.92
CA ALA A 228 3.79 2.20 5.06
C ALA A 228 4.07 2.99 6.36
N GLY A 229 2.99 3.31 7.06
CA GLY A 229 3.04 4.07 8.30
C GLY A 229 2.59 5.52 8.13
N THR A 230 1.64 5.92 8.96
CA THR A 230 1.14 7.29 9.03
C THR A 230 0.95 7.66 10.50
N ASP A 231 1.16 8.92 10.81
CA ASP A 231 0.97 9.42 12.16
C ASP A 231 -0.54 9.59 12.48
N TYR A 232 -0.95 9.24 13.68
CA TYR A 232 -2.35 9.30 14.14
C TYR A 232 -2.94 10.71 14.21
N HIS A 233 -2.11 11.75 14.26
CA HIS A 233 -2.54 13.14 14.41
C HIS A 233 -2.73 13.89 13.08
N VAL A 234 -2.40 13.26 11.95
CA VAL A 234 -2.61 13.81 10.61
C VAL A 234 -3.83 13.20 9.94
N PRO A 235 -4.49 13.93 9.02
CA PRO A 235 -5.60 13.37 8.26
C PRO A 235 -5.14 12.16 7.43
N PHE A 236 -5.82 11.03 7.59
CA PHE A 236 -5.58 9.81 6.84
C PHE A 236 -6.71 9.54 5.85
N GLY A 237 -6.37 9.03 4.69
CA GLY A 237 -7.31 8.56 3.68
C GLY A 237 -6.80 8.76 2.26
N GLY A 238 -7.42 8.06 1.33
CA GLY A 238 -7.04 7.98 -0.07
C GLY A 238 -7.86 8.86 -1.01
N ARG A 239 -7.68 8.55 -2.28
CA ARG A 239 -8.46 9.04 -3.42
C ARG A 239 -8.97 7.82 -4.21
N LYS A 240 -9.73 8.05 -5.24
CA LYS A 240 -10.27 7.01 -6.13
C LYS A 240 -11.01 5.92 -5.31
N ASN A 241 -10.76 4.65 -5.60
CA ASN A 241 -11.41 3.53 -4.92
C ASN A 241 -10.82 3.20 -3.52
N SER A 242 -9.78 3.90 -3.09
CA SER A 242 -9.17 3.61 -1.78
C SER A 242 -9.92 4.21 -0.60
N SER A 243 -10.69 5.29 -0.80
CA SER A 243 -11.44 5.90 0.30
C SER A 243 -12.71 6.57 -0.18
N PHE A 244 -13.70 6.64 0.70
CA PHE A 244 -14.95 7.35 0.47
C PHE A 244 -15.41 8.05 1.75
N GLY A 245 -15.90 9.29 1.63
CA GLY A 245 -16.32 10.12 2.76
C GLY A 245 -15.18 10.97 3.36
N PRO A 246 -15.35 11.49 4.56
CA PRO A 246 -14.35 12.34 5.22
C PRO A 246 -13.09 11.55 5.58
N ARG A 247 -11.98 12.28 5.79
CA ARG A 247 -10.72 11.68 6.24
C ARG A 247 -10.82 11.11 7.65
N GLU A 248 -10.08 10.05 7.91
CA GLU A 248 -9.83 9.57 9.27
C GLU A 248 -8.76 10.41 9.97
N GLN A 249 -8.69 10.26 11.27
CA GLN A 249 -7.65 10.78 12.13
C GLN A 249 -7.57 12.33 12.20
N GLY A 250 -6.73 12.82 13.10
CA GLY A 250 -6.50 14.22 13.30
C GLY A 250 -7.81 15.01 13.54
N GLN A 251 -7.83 16.26 13.11
CA GLN A 251 -9.00 17.13 13.28
C GLN A 251 -10.22 16.72 12.43
N TYR A 252 -10.00 15.95 11.33
CA TYR A 252 -11.09 15.52 10.45
C TYR A 252 -11.95 14.43 11.08
N ALA A 253 -11.41 13.60 11.95
CA ALA A 253 -12.18 12.64 12.71
C ALA A 253 -13.31 13.32 13.50
N ARG A 254 -13.09 14.53 14.02
CA ARG A 254 -14.11 15.29 14.72
C ARG A 254 -15.31 15.62 13.84
N GLU A 255 -15.10 15.94 12.56
CA GLU A 255 -16.19 16.22 11.62
C GLU A 255 -17.06 14.98 11.36
N PHE A 256 -16.44 13.82 11.33
CA PHE A 256 -17.17 12.58 11.17
C PHE A 256 -18.01 12.21 12.40
N TYR A 257 -17.44 12.30 13.60
CA TYR A 257 -18.09 11.86 14.85
C TYR A 257 -19.00 12.93 15.47
N THR A 258 -19.18 14.09 14.85
CA THR A 258 -20.04 15.18 15.35
C THR A 258 -21.03 15.64 14.31
N THR A 259 -22.06 16.39 14.76
CA THR A 259 -23.00 17.10 13.90
C THR A 259 -23.01 18.58 14.23
N VAL A 260 -23.18 19.41 13.21
CA VAL A 260 -23.33 20.87 13.37
C VAL A 260 -24.79 21.21 13.59
N LYS A 261 -25.05 22.02 14.63
CA LYS A 261 -26.36 22.60 14.89
C LYS A 261 -26.27 24.13 14.88
N THR A 262 -27.04 24.77 14.03
CA THR A 262 -27.14 26.22 13.99
C THR A 262 -28.36 26.68 14.79
N SER A 263 -28.18 27.67 15.67
CA SER A 263 -29.25 28.22 16.48
C SER A 263 -29.32 29.72 16.29
N TYR A 264 -30.54 30.25 16.14
CA TYR A 264 -30.85 31.70 16.15
C TYR A 264 -31.69 31.99 17.38
N VAL A 265 -31.34 33.03 18.09
CA VAL A 265 -32.10 33.50 19.28
C VAL A 265 -32.35 34.98 19.13
N GLN A 266 -33.60 35.40 19.28
CA GLN A 266 -33.99 36.82 19.44
C GLN A 266 -34.42 37.03 20.87
N ALA A 267 -33.85 38.03 21.55
CA ALA A 267 -34.26 38.47 22.89
C ALA A 267 -35.44 39.45 22.82
#